data_a1b2f89b1a09d9ebb21966850d9d1a9c
#
_entry.id   a1b2f89b1a09d9ebb21966850d9d1a9c
#
_cell.length_a   1.000
_cell.length_b   1.000
_cell.length_c   1.000
_cell.angle_alpha   90.00
_cell.angle_beta   90.00
_cell.angle_gamma   90.00
#
_symmetry.space_group_name_H-M   'P 1'
#
loop_
_entity.id
_entity.type
_entity.pdbx_description
1 polymer ?
#
loop_
_entity_poly.entity_id
_entity_poly.type
_entity_poly.pdbx_seq_one_letter_code
_entity_poly.pdbx_strand_id
1 'polypeptide(L)'
;MLSFFTDTMVCGFSLYHIFAYFLIYSCVGWCLEVIYAAATTGELVNRGFLNGPVCPIYGFGMIIVLFALTPLQGNVILLYLGGVILPSALELVGGWALEKIYHTRWWDYSDFPFNIGGYICLEFCLLWGVGTLVVM
;
A
#
# COMPACT_ATOMS: atom_id res chain seq x y z
N MET A 1 -14.86 27.17 0.33
CA MET A 1 -14.78 25.71 0.22
C MET A 1 -13.34 25.20 0.03
N LEU A 2 -12.57 25.76 -0.91
CA LEU A 2 -11.15 25.39 -1.08
C LEU A 2 -10.32 25.64 0.19
N SER A 3 -10.52 26.76 0.88
CA SER A 3 -9.81 27.09 2.12
C SER A 3 -10.03 26.06 3.22
N PHE A 4 -11.22 25.45 3.32
CA PHE A 4 -11.48 24.37 4.27
C PHE A 4 -10.53 23.19 4.09
N PHE A 5 -10.28 22.77 2.85
CA PHE A 5 -9.40 21.64 2.55
C PHE A 5 -7.91 21.98 2.77
N THR A 6 -7.50 23.22 2.59
CA THR A 6 -6.12 23.64 2.82
C THR A 6 -5.82 23.94 4.28
N ASP A 7 -6.82 24.43 5.02
CA ASP A 7 -6.63 24.91 6.40
C ASP A 7 -6.90 23.83 7.44
N THR A 8 -7.67 22.78 7.10
CA THR A 8 -7.90 21.67 8.01
C THR A 8 -6.72 20.70 7.99
N MET A 9 -6.06 20.55 9.14
CA MET A 9 -4.88 19.72 9.30
C MET A 9 -5.22 18.45 10.08
N VAL A 10 -4.74 17.30 9.58
CA VAL A 10 -4.84 16.00 10.24
C VAL A 10 -3.45 15.36 10.26
N CYS A 11 -2.93 15.08 11.45
CA CYS A 11 -1.58 14.49 11.63
C CYS A 11 -0.47 15.28 10.90
N GLY A 12 -0.58 16.61 10.81
CA GLY A 12 0.40 17.46 10.13
C GLY A 12 0.22 17.60 8.62
N PHE A 13 -0.82 16.99 8.05
CA PHE A 13 -1.14 17.09 6.62
C PHE A 13 -2.49 17.78 6.44
N SER A 14 -2.59 18.68 5.44
CA SER A 14 -3.89 19.25 5.10
C SER A 14 -4.77 18.21 4.41
N LEU A 15 -6.10 18.36 4.51
CA LEU A 15 -7.03 17.47 3.82
C LEU A 15 -6.74 17.40 2.31
N TYR A 16 -6.35 18.53 1.71
CA TYR A 16 -5.96 18.57 0.31
C TYR A 16 -4.81 17.57 0.00
N HIS A 17 -3.75 17.59 0.81
CA HIS A 17 -2.62 16.67 0.65
C HIS A 17 -3.05 15.22 0.86
N ILE A 18 -3.90 14.95 1.84
CA ILE A 18 -4.40 13.60 2.12
C ILE A 18 -5.17 13.05 0.92
N PHE A 19 -6.11 13.82 0.35
CA PHE A 19 -6.83 13.40 -0.84
C PHE A 19 -5.93 13.27 -2.07
N ALA A 20 -4.99 14.19 -2.26
CA ALA A 20 -4.03 14.11 -3.36
C ALA A 20 -3.16 12.85 -3.26
N TYR A 21 -2.61 12.56 -2.10
CA TYR A 21 -1.82 11.35 -1.86
C TYR A 21 -2.66 10.08 -2.07
N PHE A 22 -3.89 10.08 -1.55
CA PHE A 22 -4.79 8.95 -1.76
C PHE A 22 -4.98 8.65 -3.25
N LEU A 23 -5.30 9.65 -4.05
CA LEU A 23 -5.53 9.48 -5.49
C LEU A 23 -4.25 9.08 -6.23
N ILE A 24 -3.14 9.78 -5.97
CA ILE A 24 -1.86 9.52 -6.63
C ILE A 24 -1.40 8.07 -6.34
N TYR A 25 -1.38 7.66 -5.09
CA TYR A 25 -0.90 6.33 -4.72
C TYR A 25 -1.88 5.21 -5.09
N SER A 26 -3.18 5.50 -5.15
CA SER A 26 -4.15 4.56 -5.73
C SER A 26 -3.90 4.31 -7.21
N CYS A 27 -3.57 5.36 -7.98
CA CYS A 27 -3.21 5.24 -9.39
C CYS A 27 -1.84 4.55 -9.58
N VAL A 28 -0.85 4.92 -8.78
CA VAL A 28 0.47 4.25 -8.81
C VAL A 28 0.34 2.77 -8.48
N GLY A 29 -0.43 2.43 -7.45
CA GLY A 29 -0.72 1.05 -7.09
C GLY A 29 -1.40 0.28 -8.21
N TRP A 30 -2.36 0.90 -8.89
CA TRP A 30 -2.98 0.31 -10.07
C TRP A 30 -1.95 0.03 -11.18
N CYS A 31 -1.07 0.98 -11.48
CA CYS A 31 0.00 0.78 -12.45
C CYS A 31 0.90 -0.42 -12.07
N LEU A 32 1.30 -0.51 -10.80
CA LEU A 32 2.14 -1.60 -10.31
C LEU A 32 1.42 -2.97 -10.44
N GLU A 33 0.13 -3.03 -10.10
CA GLU A 33 -0.66 -4.26 -10.24
C GLU A 33 -0.80 -4.70 -11.70
N VAL A 34 -1.04 -3.77 -12.61
CA VAL A 34 -1.14 -4.07 -14.05
C VAL A 34 0.21 -4.54 -14.60
N ILE A 35 1.31 -3.89 -14.22
CA ILE A 35 2.66 -4.28 -14.62
C ILE A 35 3.01 -5.67 -14.06
N TYR A 36 2.71 -5.91 -12.79
CA TYR A 36 2.94 -7.22 -12.16
C TYR A 36 2.16 -8.32 -12.85
N ALA A 37 0.86 -8.10 -13.13
CA ALA A 37 0.03 -9.05 -13.85
C ALA A 37 0.59 -9.33 -15.26
N ALA A 38 0.99 -8.29 -16.00
CA ALA A 38 1.60 -8.43 -17.32
C ALA A 38 2.91 -9.23 -17.28
N ALA A 39 3.74 -8.99 -16.28
CA ALA A 39 5.02 -9.70 -16.11
C ALA A 39 4.84 -11.18 -15.75
N THR A 40 3.80 -11.51 -14.98
CA THR A 40 3.57 -12.88 -14.48
C THR A 40 2.68 -13.72 -15.40
N THR A 41 1.71 -13.11 -16.07
CA THR A 41 0.74 -13.82 -16.94
C THR A 41 0.98 -13.61 -18.43
N GLY A 42 1.76 -12.60 -18.82
CA GLY A 42 1.97 -12.19 -20.20
C GLY A 42 0.81 -11.42 -20.82
N GLU A 43 -0.20 -11.09 -20.05
CA GLU A 43 -1.41 -10.39 -20.51
C GLU A 43 -1.61 -9.07 -19.76
N LEU A 44 -2.06 -8.05 -20.48
CA LEU A 44 -2.48 -6.79 -19.87
C LEU A 44 -3.89 -6.93 -19.33
N VAL A 45 -4.01 -7.04 -18.01
CA VAL A 45 -5.28 -7.16 -17.30
C VAL A 45 -5.49 -5.94 -16.41
N ASN A 46 -6.66 -5.32 -16.48
CA ASN A 46 -7.02 -4.24 -15.57
C ASN A 46 -7.38 -4.83 -14.20
N ARG A 47 -6.54 -4.56 -13.20
CA ARG A 47 -6.72 -5.02 -11.82
C ARG A 47 -7.26 -3.92 -10.90
N GLY A 48 -7.71 -2.81 -11.46
CA GLY A 48 -8.25 -1.70 -10.71
C GLY A 48 -9.64 -1.97 -10.12
N PHE A 49 -9.96 -1.19 -9.10
CA PHE A 49 -11.28 -1.21 -8.46
C PHE A 49 -12.36 -0.79 -9.46
N LEU A 50 -13.41 -1.59 -9.61
CA LEU A 50 -14.51 -1.40 -10.56
C LEU A 50 -14.02 -1.18 -12.01
N ASN A 51 -12.93 -1.83 -12.40
CA ASN A 51 -12.27 -1.66 -13.70
C ASN A 51 -11.77 -0.23 -13.98
N GLY A 52 -11.70 0.62 -12.96
CA GLY A 52 -11.11 1.96 -13.05
C GLY A 52 -9.59 1.93 -12.87
N PRO A 53 -8.88 3.05 -13.16
CA PRO A 53 -7.43 3.14 -13.06
C PRO A 53 -6.96 3.44 -11.62
N VAL A 54 -7.55 2.81 -10.63
CA VAL A 54 -7.26 3.02 -9.21
C VAL A 54 -7.32 1.72 -8.42
N CYS A 55 -6.40 1.59 -7.46
CA CYS A 55 -6.43 0.57 -6.42
C CYS A 55 -6.48 1.26 -5.05
N PRO A 56 -7.66 1.51 -4.49
CA PRO A 56 -7.82 2.29 -3.25
C PRO A 56 -7.05 1.75 -2.05
N ILE A 57 -6.81 0.44 -1.99
CA ILE A 57 -6.03 -0.19 -0.92
C ILE A 57 -4.61 0.40 -0.82
N TYR A 58 -3.98 0.72 -1.95
CA TYR A 58 -2.68 1.37 -1.99
C TYR A 58 -2.75 2.81 -1.47
N GLY A 59 -3.82 3.52 -1.80
CA GLY A 59 -4.04 4.88 -1.29
C GLY A 59 -4.21 4.91 0.23
N PHE A 60 -5.05 4.05 0.78
CA PHE A 60 -5.24 3.95 2.23
C PHE A 60 -3.97 3.48 2.93
N GLY A 61 -3.32 2.44 2.41
CA GLY A 61 -2.07 1.93 2.96
C GLY A 61 -0.99 3.00 3.00
N MET A 62 -0.87 3.77 1.94
CA MET A 62 0.14 4.84 1.84
C MET A 62 -0.11 5.99 2.81
N ILE A 63 -1.37 6.39 3.01
CA ILE A 63 -1.71 7.41 4.01
C ILE A 63 -1.30 6.94 5.41
N ILE A 64 -1.60 5.69 5.76
CA ILE A 64 -1.22 5.12 7.06
C ILE A 64 0.31 5.09 7.21
N VAL A 65 1.03 4.67 6.18
CA VAL A 65 2.50 4.66 6.16
C VAL A 65 3.06 6.07 6.34
N LEU A 66 2.56 7.05 5.60
CA LEU A 66 3.00 8.44 5.71
C LEU A 66 2.78 8.99 7.13
N PHE A 67 1.60 8.77 7.70
CA PHE A 67 1.28 9.27 9.04
C PHE A 67 2.16 8.61 10.12
N ALA A 68 2.35 7.31 10.05
CA ALA A 68 3.06 6.56 11.07
C ALA A 68 4.59 6.72 10.95
N LEU A 69 5.13 6.82 9.74
CA LEU A 69 6.57 6.77 9.50
C LEU A 69 7.22 8.15 9.29
N THR A 70 6.44 9.21 9.09
CA THR A 70 6.99 10.57 8.96
C THR A 70 7.93 10.95 10.13
N PRO A 71 7.62 10.63 11.40
CA PRO A 71 8.54 10.92 12.51
C PRO A 71 9.88 10.17 12.43
N LEU A 72 9.96 9.10 11.65
CA LEU A 72 11.16 8.27 11.51
C LEU A 72 12.06 8.68 10.33
N GLN A 73 11.68 9.68 9.54
CA GLN A 73 12.44 10.14 8.36
C GLN A 73 13.88 10.57 8.66
N GLY A 74 14.17 10.96 9.88
CA GLY A 74 15.52 11.33 10.33
C GLY A 74 16.49 10.15 10.47
N ASN A 75 16.01 8.91 10.44
CA ASN A 75 16.82 7.71 10.60
C ASN A 75 16.44 6.66 9.54
N VAL A 76 17.32 6.46 8.56
CA VAL A 76 17.11 5.56 7.42
C VAL A 76 16.86 4.12 7.87
N ILE A 77 17.57 3.64 8.91
CA ILE A 77 17.42 2.27 9.41
C ILE A 77 16.03 2.08 10.02
N LEU A 78 15.60 3.00 10.88
CA LEU A 78 14.28 2.94 11.51
C LEU A 78 13.17 3.10 10.47
N LEU A 79 13.37 3.98 9.49
CA LEU A 79 12.42 4.17 8.40
C LEU A 79 12.28 2.89 7.57
N TYR A 80 13.39 2.25 7.22
CA TYR A 80 13.37 0.97 6.50
C TYR A 80 12.65 -0.12 7.29
N LEU A 81 13.01 -0.31 8.57
CA LEU A 81 12.36 -1.31 9.43
C LEU A 81 10.87 -1.03 9.61
N GLY A 82 10.50 0.23 9.79
CA GLY A 82 9.09 0.65 9.82
C GLY A 82 8.36 0.33 8.52
N GLY A 83 9.04 0.57 7.39
CA GLY A 83 8.53 0.25 6.05
C GLY A 83 8.43 -1.23 5.74
N VAL A 84 9.21 -2.09 6.41
CA VAL A 84 9.05 -3.55 6.34
C VAL A 84 7.87 -3.99 7.21
N ILE A 85 7.82 -3.52 8.46
CA ILE A 85 6.87 -4.03 9.46
C ILE A 85 5.45 -3.51 9.21
N LEU A 86 5.27 -2.21 9.02
CA LEU A 86 3.94 -1.60 8.96
C LEU A 86 3.13 -2.03 7.73
N PRO A 87 3.64 -1.90 6.50
CA PRO A 87 2.89 -2.39 5.33
C PRO A 87 2.64 -3.90 5.39
N SER A 88 3.59 -4.68 5.88
CA SER A 88 3.42 -6.13 6.03
C SER A 88 2.32 -6.48 7.03
N ALA A 89 2.25 -5.76 8.15
CA ALA A 89 1.17 -5.93 9.13
C ALA A 89 -0.19 -5.55 8.53
N LEU A 90 -0.26 -4.45 7.78
CA LEU A 90 -1.48 -4.03 7.07
C LEU A 90 -1.90 -5.07 6.02
N GLU A 91 -0.97 -5.62 5.28
CA GLU A 91 -1.22 -6.66 4.29
C GLU A 91 -1.69 -7.97 4.93
N LEU A 92 -1.08 -8.36 6.04
CA LEU A 92 -1.49 -9.54 6.81
C LEU A 92 -2.91 -9.40 7.37
N VAL A 93 -3.18 -8.31 8.07
CA VAL A 93 -4.49 -8.03 8.67
C VAL A 93 -5.55 -7.80 7.58
N GLY A 94 -5.21 -7.03 6.55
CA GLY A 94 -6.09 -6.75 5.42
C GLY A 94 -6.45 -8.00 4.63
N GLY A 95 -5.48 -8.83 4.32
CA GLY A 95 -5.70 -10.11 3.62
C GLY A 95 -6.57 -11.07 4.42
N TRP A 96 -6.29 -11.21 5.71
CA TRP A 96 -7.09 -12.03 6.61
C TRP A 96 -8.53 -11.50 6.72
N ALA A 97 -8.70 -10.20 6.91
CA ALA A 97 -10.03 -9.58 7.05
C ALA A 97 -10.84 -9.72 5.76
N LEU A 98 -10.23 -9.46 4.59
CA LEU A 98 -10.90 -9.60 3.30
C LEU A 98 -11.32 -11.05 3.02
N GLU A 99 -10.48 -12.02 3.36
CA GLU A 99 -10.83 -13.44 3.24
C GLU A 99 -12.00 -13.82 4.15
N LYS A 100 -12.02 -13.31 5.40
CA LYS A 100 -13.13 -13.54 6.34
C LYS A 100 -14.45 -12.92 5.91
N ILE A 101 -14.40 -11.72 5.32
CA ILE A 101 -15.61 -10.99 4.89
C ILE A 101 -16.15 -11.53 3.57
N TYR A 102 -15.28 -11.72 2.58
CA TYR A 102 -15.67 -12.08 1.21
C TYR A 102 -15.48 -13.55 0.87
N HIS A 103 -14.89 -14.37 1.78
CA HIS A 103 -14.61 -15.80 1.61
C HIS A 103 -13.76 -16.08 0.35
N THR A 104 -12.96 -15.11 -0.07
CA THR A 104 -12.09 -15.19 -1.25
C THR A 104 -10.77 -14.48 -0.96
N ARG A 105 -9.66 -15.10 -1.37
CA ARG A 105 -8.34 -14.46 -1.30
C ARG A 105 -8.15 -13.54 -2.48
N TRP A 106 -7.82 -12.29 -2.22
CA TRP A 106 -7.53 -11.30 -3.25
C TRP A 106 -6.10 -11.44 -3.76
N TRP A 107 -5.21 -11.96 -2.94
CA TRP A 107 -3.86 -12.40 -3.29
C TRP A 107 -3.47 -13.60 -2.43
N ASP A 108 -2.53 -14.40 -2.93
CA ASP A 108 -2.06 -15.60 -2.23
C ASP A 108 -0.58 -15.81 -2.48
N TYR A 109 0.22 -15.75 -1.42
CA TYR A 109 1.66 -15.99 -1.44
C TYR A 109 2.03 -17.38 -0.92
N SER A 110 1.12 -18.34 -0.92
CA SER A 110 1.36 -19.68 -0.38
C SER A 110 2.51 -20.42 -1.07
N ASP A 111 2.78 -20.09 -2.36
CA ASP A 111 3.88 -20.67 -3.14
C ASP A 111 5.22 -19.96 -2.91
N PHE A 112 5.24 -18.84 -2.18
CA PHE A 112 6.45 -18.11 -1.87
C PHE A 112 7.10 -18.62 -0.58
N PRO A 113 8.47 -18.67 -0.51
CA PRO A 113 9.16 -19.06 0.72
C PRO A 113 8.92 -18.03 1.83
N PHE A 114 8.90 -18.53 3.07
CA PHE A 114 8.68 -17.70 4.27
C PHE A 114 7.38 -16.90 4.25
N ASN A 115 6.30 -17.46 3.70
CA ASN A 115 4.98 -16.85 3.79
C ASN A 115 4.34 -17.15 5.16
N ILE A 116 3.44 -16.27 5.58
CA ILE A 116 2.60 -16.45 6.77
C ILE A 116 1.16 -16.56 6.32
N GLY A 117 0.62 -17.78 6.33
CA GLY A 117 -0.75 -18.06 5.92
C GLY A 117 -1.08 -17.71 4.46
N GLY A 118 -0.08 -17.43 3.63
CA GLY A 118 -0.27 -16.94 2.26
C GLY A 118 -0.63 -15.45 2.16
N TYR A 119 -0.75 -14.74 3.28
CA TYR A 119 -1.11 -13.31 3.29
C TYR A 119 0.08 -12.39 3.05
N ILE A 120 1.26 -12.76 3.57
CA ILE A 120 2.52 -12.05 3.38
C ILE A 120 3.66 -13.05 3.10
N CYS A 121 4.73 -12.58 2.48
CA CYS A 121 5.96 -13.34 2.34
C CYS A 121 7.18 -12.44 2.54
N LEU A 122 8.33 -13.04 2.90
CA LEU A 122 9.55 -12.29 3.22
C LEU A 122 9.99 -11.38 2.08
N GLU A 123 9.95 -11.85 0.85
CA GLU A 123 10.37 -11.09 -0.34
C GLU A 123 9.60 -9.76 -0.46
N PHE A 124 8.28 -9.81 -0.42
CA PHE A 124 7.45 -8.60 -0.52
C PHE A 124 7.55 -7.72 0.72
N CYS A 125 7.73 -8.30 1.92
CA CYS A 125 7.98 -7.51 3.12
C CYS A 125 9.24 -6.65 2.98
N LEU A 126 10.32 -7.20 2.46
CA LEU A 126 11.57 -6.47 2.22
C LEU A 126 11.41 -5.42 1.12
N LEU A 127 10.65 -5.74 0.07
CA LEU A 127 10.32 -4.79 -1.00
C LEU A 127 9.50 -3.60 -0.49
N TRP A 128 8.58 -3.80 0.45
CA TRP A 128 7.86 -2.71 1.10
C TRP A 128 8.80 -1.74 1.83
N GLY A 129 9.83 -2.27 2.47
CA GLY A 129 10.88 -1.44 3.09
C GLY A 129 11.61 -0.57 2.06
N VAL A 130 12.02 -1.15 0.94
CA VAL A 130 12.65 -0.40 -0.16
C VAL A 130 11.69 0.64 -0.74
N GLY A 131 10.45 0.26 -1.00
CA GLY A 131 9.42 1.18 -1.49
C GLY A 131 9.20 2.37 -0.56
N THR A 132 9.19 2.14 0.76
CA THR A 132 9.08 3.19 1.76
C THR A 132 10.25 4.18 1.66
N LEU A 133 11.48 3.70 1.52
CA LEU A 133 12.65 4.58 1.35
C LEU A 133 12.58 5.42 0.07
N VAL A 134 12.03 4.85 -1.01
CA VAL A 134 11.88 5.57 -2.29
C VAL A 134 10.83 6.68 -2.18
N VAL A 135 9.74 6.42 -1.47
CA VAL A 135 8.60 7.36 -1.35
C VAL A 135 8.85 8.43 -0.31
N MET A 136 9.54 8.10 0.75
CA MET A 136 9.83 8.98 1.89
C MET A 136 11.31 9.40 1.90
#